data_e1a6ad01de783f12bf8669ca3679cf36
#
_entry.id   e1a6ad01de783f12bf8669ca3679cf36
#
_cell.length_a   1.000
_cell.length_b   1.000
_cell.length_c   1.000
_cell.angle_alpha   90.00
_cell.angle_beta   90.00
_cell.angle_gamma   90.00
#
_symmetry.space_group_name_H-M   'P 1'
#
loop_
_entity.id
_entity.type
_entity.pdbx_description
1 polymer ?
#
loop_
_entity_poly.entity_id
_entity_poly.type
_entity_poly.pdbx_seq_one_letter_code
_entity_poly.pdbx_strand_id
1 'polypeptide(L)'
;MNNSGEVSPQTAAEIAKTYGVRENTIGVGKEGMAPYPVMTPWGVQVQNMKVEIDEKLLKEVAESTGGRYFRATDNTKLADIYSEINKMEKAKTTVDSFPVYKELFGSFAVWALLALLLELLLNWFVIRRLP
;
A
#
# COMPACT_ATOMS: atom_id res chain seq x y z
N MET A 1 18.27 -17.20 2.76
CA MET A 1 18.33 -17.52 4.21
C MET A 1 17.31 -16.69 4.95
N ASN A 2 16.40 -17.32 5.70
CA ASN A 2 15.50 -16.59 6.61
C ASN A 2 16.29 -16.32 7.91
N ASN A 3 16.63 -15.07 8.20
CA ASN A 3 17.57 -14.75 9.29
C ASN A 3 16.90 -14.40 10.62
N SER A 4 15.56 -14.19 10.68
CA SER A 4 14.94 -13.69 11.91
C SER A 4 13.40 -13.77 11.95
N GLY A 5 12.75 -14.64 11.20
CA GLY A 5 11.30 -14.79 11.23
C GLY A 5 10.85 -16.10 11.85
N GLU A 6 9.75 -16.09 12.63
CA GLU A 6 9.10 -17.30 13.14
C GLU A 6 8.43 -18.10 12.00
N VAL A 7 8.03 -17.42 10.94
CA VAL A 7 7.34 -18.00 9.78
C VAL A 7 8.30 -18.03 8.59
N SER A 8 8.37 -19.17 7.89
CA SER A 8 9.19 -19.25 6.68
C SER A 8 8.60 -18.37 5.57
N PRO A 9 9.45 -17.79 4.69
CA PRO A 9 8.97 -17.00 3.55
C PRO A 9 8.02 -17.77 2.64
N GLN A 10 8.25 -19.08 2.47
CA GLN A 10 7.37 -19.94 1.68
C GLN A 10 5.98 -20.05 2.29
N THR A 11 5.90 -20.29 3.60
CA THR A 11 4.61 -20.36 4.32
C THR A 11 3.87 -19.03 4.26
N ALA A 12 4.58 -17.90 4.38
CA ALA A 12 3.99 -16.57 4.23
C ALA A 12 3.42 -16.37 2.81
N ALA A 13 4.15 -16.79 1.78
CA ALA A 13 3.69 -16.72 0.40
C ALA A 13 2.45 -17.60 0.13
N GLU A 14 2.37 -18.79 0.72
CA GLU A 14 1.18 -19.64 0.62
C GLU A 14 -0.05 -18.98 1.26
N ILE A 15 0.13 -18.34 2.40
CA ILE A 15 -0.93 -17.57 3.06
C ILE A 15 -1.37 -16.42 2.16
N ALA A 16 -0.42 -15.62 1.65
CA ALA A 16 -0.70 -14.52 0.75
C ALA A 16 -1.49 -14.98 -0.49
N LYS A 17 -1.08 -16.09 -1.09
CA LYS A 17 -1.78 -16.72 -2.22
C LYS A 17 -3.23 -17.07 -1.87
N THR A 18 -3.48 -17.62 -0.69
CA THR A 18 -4.83 -17.99 -0.22
C THR A 18 -5.75 -16.76 -0.13
N TYR A 19 -5.20 -15.61 0.25
CA TYR A 19 -5.92 -14.34 0.31
C TYR A 19 -5.93 -13.58 -1.03
N GLY A 20 -5.38 -14.16 -2.10
CA GLY A 20 -5.30 -13.50 -3.40
C GLY A 20 -4.34 -12.31 -3.45
N VAL A 21 -3.44 -12.20 -2.47
CA VAL A 21 -2.41 -11.16 -2.42
C VAL A 21 -1.24 -11.56 -3.31
N ARG A 22 -0.87 -10.69 -4.24
CA ARG A 22 0.28 -10.88 -5.11
C ARG A 22 1.51 -10.21 -4.51
N GLU A 23 2.61 -10.94 -4.46
CA GLU A 23 3.88 -10.45 -3.93
C GLU A 23 4.90 -10.25 -5.03
N ASN A 24 5.34 -9.02 -5.24
CA ASN A 24 6.47 -8.71 -6.10
C ASN A 24 7.74 -8.63 -5.24
N THR A 25 8.75 -9.44 -5.54
CA THR A 25 9.97 -9.48 -4.75
C THR A 25 11.10 -8.73 -5.46
N ILE A 26 11.92 -8.01 -4.69
CA ILE A 26 13.04 -7.23 -5.21
C ILE A 26 14.32 -7.62 -4.47
N GLY A 27 15.27 -8.22 -5.18
CA GLY A 27 16.63 -8.45 -4.68
C GLY A 27 17.45 -7.18 -4.81
N VAL A 28 17.70 -6.49 -3.69
CA VAL A 28 18.49 -5.25 -3.67
C VAL A 28 19.90 -5.51 -3.18
N GLY A 29 20.88 -4.99 -3.90
CA GLY A 29 22.27 -5.02 -3.49
C GLY A 29 23.21 -5.57 -4.58
N LYS A 30 24.49 -5.49 -4.31
CA LYS A 30 25.55 -6.06 -5.15
C LYS A 30 26.01 -7.37 -4.53
N GLU A 31 26.26 -8.36 -5.37
CA GLU A 31 26.97 -9.55 -4.93
C GLU A 31 28.45 -9.22 -4.73
N GLY A 32 29.05 -9.80 -3.72
CA GLY A 32 30.47 -9.62 -3.45
C GLY A 32 30.80 -9.57 -1.98
N MET A 33 31.93 -9.01 -1.67
CA MET A 33 32.42 -8.83 -0.30
C MET A 33 31.97 -7.47 0.22
N ALA A 34 31.29 -7.45 1.35
CA ALA A 34 30.91 -6.24 2.04
C ALA A 34 31.50 -6.19 3.45
N PRO A 35 31.93 -5.00 3.91
CA PRO A 35 32.41 -4.84 5.27
C PRO A 35 31.24 -5.01 6.26
N TYR A 36 31.36 -5.98 7.15
CA TYR A 36 30.36 -6.28 8.17
C TYR A 36 30.97 -6.10 9.57
N PRO A 37 30.36 -5.33 10.46
CA PRO A 37 30.86 -5.21 11.83
C PRO A 37 30.57 -6.48 12.63
N VAL A 38 31.58 -7.13 13.10
CA VAL A 38 31.50 -8.33 13.96
C VAL A 38 31.92 -7.97 15.37
N MET A 39 31.11 -8.33 16.35
CA MET A 39 31.47 -8.22 17.76
C MET A 39 32.48 -9.31 18.11
N THR A 40 33.68 -8.89 18.53
CA THR A 40 34.70 -9.77 19.06
C THR A 40 34.94 -9.46 20.54
N PRO A 41 35.61 -10.36 21.31
CA PRO A 41 35.99 -10.09 22.71
C PRO A 41 36.84 -8.82 22.88
N TRP A 42 37.46 -8.34 21.80
CA TRP A 42 38.35 -7.19 21.75
C TRP A 42 37.68 -5.92 21.20
N GLY A 43 36.34 -5.95 21.01
CA GLY A 43 35.56 -4.87 20.46
C GLY A 43 34.99 -5.16 19.06
N VAL A 44 34.38 -4.15 18.42
CA VAL A 44 33.81 -4.26 17.08
C VAL A 44 34.92 -4.25 16.04
N GLN A 45 35.04 -5.33 15.28
CA GLN A 45 35.95 -5.43 14.14
C GLN A 45 35.16 -5.53 12.84
N VAL A 46 35.67 -4.88 11.78
CA VAL A 46 35.08 -4.96 10.47
C VAL A 46 35.71 -6.11 9.69
N GLN A 47 34.89 -7.10 9.34
CA GLN A 47 35.30 -8.22 8.50
C GLN A 47 34.55 -8.18 7.16
N ASN A 48 35.26 -8.48 6.09
CA ASN A 48 34.64 -8.62 4.78
C ASN A 48 33.93 -9.97 4.71
N MET A 49 32.60 -9.91 4.66
CA MET A 49 31.75 -11.07 4.49
C MET A 49 31.16 -11.12 3.07
N LYS A 50 31.02 -12.36 2.56
CA LYS A 50 30.36 -12.57 1.28
C LYS A 50 28.86 -12.30 1.43
N VAL A 51 28.36 -11.34 0.67
CA VAL A 51 26.94 -11.03 0.58
C VAL A 51 26.36 -11.81 -0.58
N GLU A 52 25.45 -12.72 -0.27
CA GLU A 52 24.67 -13.47 -1.25
C GLU A 52 23.19 -13.12 -1.09
N ILE A 53 22.54 -12.84 -2.20
CA ILE A 53 21.10 -12.67 -2.24
C ILE A 53 20.51 -14.00 -2.66
N ASP A 54 19.58 -14.52 -1.85
CA ASP A 54 18.88 -15.76 -2.14
C ASP A 54 17.82 -15.52 -3.22
N GLU A 55 18.31 -15.35 -4.46
CA GLU A 55 17.43 -15.10 -5.60
C GLU A 55 16.45 -16.23 -5.86
N LYS A 56 16.86 -17.47 -5.54
CA LYS A 56 16.00 -18.64 -5.73
C LYS A 56 14.75 -18.53 -4.87
N LEU A 57 14.94 -18.25 -3.59
CA LEU A 57 13.84 -18.06 -2.64
C LEU A 57 12.94 -16.90 -3.05
N LEU A 58 13.52 -15.76 -3.44
CA LEU A 58 12.75 -14.59 -3.87
C LEU A 58 11.93 -14.86 -5.12
N LYS A 59 12.45 -15.64 -6.07
CA LYS A 59 11.71 -16.08 -7.27
C LYS A 59 10.55 -17.01 -6.90
N GLU A 60 10.80 -18.01 -6.06
CA GLU A 60 9.77 -18.94 -5.58
C GLU A 60 8.60 -18.20 -4.92
N VAL A 61 8.89 -17.26 -4.02
CA VAL A 61 7.86 -16.45 -3.33
C VAL A 61 7.04 -15.64 -4.32
N ALA A 62 7.70 -14.94 -5.26
CA ALA A 62 7.00 -14.15 -6.27
C ALA A 62 6.11 -15.04 -7.16
N GLU A 63 6.66 -16.12 -7.70
CA GLU A 63 5.95 -17.02 -8.61
C GLU A 63 4.75 -17.71 -7.94
N SER A 64 4.90 -18.13 -6.67
CA SER A 64 3.84 -18.80 -5.92
C SER A 64 2.60 -17.93 -5.74
N THR A 65 2.78 -16.60 -5.64
CA THR A 65 1.70 -15.62 -5.47
C THR A 65 1.25 -14.97 -6.79
N GLY A 66 1.86 -15.34 -7.92
CA GLY A 66 1.59 -14.76 -9.25
C GLY A 66 2.19 -13.37 -9.44
N GLY A 67 3.18 -13.00 -8.63
CA GLY A 67 4.00 -11.80 -8.77
C GLY A 67 5.22 -12.02 -9.64
N ARG A 68 6.16 -11.05 -9.57
CA ARG A 68 7.43 -11.08 -10.32
C ARG A 68 8.62 -10.80 -9.42
N TYR A 69 9.75 -11.41 -9.75
CA TYR A 69 11.02 -11.11 -9.16
C TYR A 69 11.77 -10.04 -9.97
N PHE A 70 12.38 -9.09 -9.29
CA PHE A 70 13.23 -8.05 -9.86
C PHE A 70 14.59 -8.00 -9.19
N ARG A 71 15.59 -7.56 -9.92
CA ARG A 71 16.95 -7.38 -9.42
C ARG A 71 17.37 -5.92 -9.52
N ALA A 72 17.65 -5.28 -8.39
CA ALA A 72 18.15 -3.91 -8.33
C ALA A 72 19.61 -3.89 -7.83
N THR A 73 20.54 -3.48 -8.67
CA THR A 73 21.96 -3.33 -8.33
C THR A 73 22.32 -1.93 -7.85
N ASP A 74 21.45 -0.97 -8.11
CA ASP A 74 21.62 0.45 -7.78
C ASP A 74 20.27 1.14 -7.59
N ASN A 75 20.30 2.39 -7.09
CA ASN A 75 19.10 3.15 -6.79
C ASN A 75 18.30 3.54 -8.05
N THR A 76 18.98 3.72 -9.19
CA THR A 76 18.31 4.07 -10.45
C THR A 76 17.46 2.91 -10.93
N LYS A 77 18.04 1.71 -10.95
CA LYS A 77 17.30 0.48 -11.30
C LYS A 77 16.16 0.21 -10.33
N LEU A 78 16.34 0.50 -9.05
CA LEU A 78 15.27 0.36 -8.06
C LEU A 78 14.08 1.28 -8.39
N ALA A 79 14.33 2.53 -8.75
CA ALA A 79 13.29 3.49 -9.15
C ALA A 79 12.55 3.03 -10.41
N ASP A 80 13.29 2.50 -11.40
CA ASP A 80 12.71 1.96 -12.64
C ASP A 80 11.79 0.76 -12.35
N ILE A 81 12.21 -0.16 -11.47
CA ILE A 81 11.43 -1.32 -11.03
C ILE A 81 10.14 -0.88 -10.36
N TYR A 82 10.18 0.10 -9.45
CA TYR A 82 8.96 0.64 -8.83
C TYR A 82 8.00 1.26 -9.86
N SER A 83 8.54 1.96 -10.85
CA SER A 83 7.74 2.51 -11.94
C SER A 83 7.08 1.41 -12.77
N GLU A 84 7.80 0.31 -13.05
CA GLU A 84 7.28 -0.85 -13.77
C GLU A 84 6.18 -1.55 -12.99
N ILE A 85 6.40 -1.85 -11.69
CA ILE A 85 5.41 -2.46 -10.80
C ILE A 85 4.15 -1.60 -10.74
N ASN A 86 4.29 -0.29 -10.57
CA ASN A 86 3.16 0.64 -10.53
C ASN A 86 2.34 0.64 -11.83
N LYS A 87 2.99 0.53 -12.99
CA LYS A 87 2.30 0.40 -14.28
C LYS A 87 1.55 -0.92 -14.40
N MET A 88 2.15 -2.02 -13.97
CA MET A 88 1.53 -3.35 -13.99
C MET A 88 0.31 -3.44 -13.07
N GLU A 89 0.42 -2.91 -11.87
CA GLU A 89 -0.67 -2.94 -10.90
C GLU A 89 -1.82 -2.01 -11.30
N LYS A 90 -1.52 -0.82 -11.83
CA LYS A 90 -2.55 0.09 -12.36
C LYS A 90 -3.32 -0.49 -13.54
N ALA A 91 -2.67 -1.25 -14.40
CA ALA A 91 -3.33 -1.89 -15.55
C ALA A 91 -4.31 -3.01 -15.14
N LYS A 92 -4.16 -3.57 -13.93
CA LYS A 92 -5.01 -4.65 -13.41
C LYS A 92 -6.08 -4.17 -12.44
N THR A 93 -5.93 -2.98 -11.89
CA THR A 93 -6.97 -2.38 -11.07
C THR A 93 -8.08 -1.89 -12.02
N THR A 94 -9.03 -2.75 -12.34
CA THR A 94 -10.39 -2.29 -12.63
C THR A 94 -10.80 -1.52 -11.40
N VAL A 95 -10.83 -0.21 -11.54
CA VAL A 95 -11.32 0.69 -10.50
C VAL A 95 -12.77 0.30 -10.30
N ASP A 96 -13.05 -0.54 -9.31
CA ASP A 96 -14.33 -0.49 -8.65
C ASP A 96 -14.39 0.91 -8.03
N SER A 97 -14.82 1.86 -8.87
CA SER A 97 -15.10 3.20 -8.42
C SER A 97 -16.21 3.03 -7.40
N PHE A 98 -15.85 3.05 -6.12
CA PHE A 98 -16.85 3.25 -5.08
C PHE A 98 -17.58 4.54 -5.48
N PRO A 99 -18.89 4.47 -5.78
CA PRO A 99 -19.62 5.67 -6.13
C PRO A 99 -19.51 6.62 -4.93
N VAL A 100 -18.72 7.67 -5.08
CA VAL A 100 -18.71 8.75 -4.12
C VAL A 100 -20.07 9.40 -4.25
N TYR A 101 -20.99 8.99 -3.39
CA TYR A 101 -22.32 9.60 -3.32
C TYR A 101 -22.11 11.07 -2.96
N LYS A 102 -22.39 11.95 -3.93
CA LYS A 102 -22.44 13.38 -3.66
C LYS A 102 -23.60 13.60 -2.70
N GLU A 103 -23.30 13.88 -1.45
CA GLU A 103 -24.31 14.16 -0.46
C GLU A 103 -25.08 15.42 -0.88
N LEU A 104 -26.31 15.23 -1.33
CA LEU A 104 -27.22 16.32 -1.70
C LEU A 104 -27.96 16.89 -0.48
N PHE A 105 -27.70 16.33 0.70
CA PHE A 105 -28.32 16.72 1.97
C PHE A 105 -28.27 18.23 2.20
N GLY A 106 -27.12 18.87 1.97
CA GLY A 106 -26.95 20.30 2.16
C GLY A 106 -27.92 21.14 1.33
N SER A 107 -28.18 20.77 0.09
CA SER A 107 -29.14 21.48 -0.77
C SER A 107 -30.57 21.35 -0.25
N PHE A 108 -30.98 20.14 0.14
CA PHE A 108 -32.31 19.92 0.68
C PHE A 108 -32.52 20.59 2.04
N ALA A 109 -31.48 20.60 2.90
CA ALA A 109 -31.51 21.28 4.19
C ALA A 109 -31.73 22.80 4.04
N VAL A 110 -31.10 23.44 3.06
CA VAL A 110 -31.27 24.87 2.78
C VAL A 110 -32.71 25.14 2.34
N TRP A 111 -33.27 24.35 1.43
CA TRP A 111 -34.66 24.51 1.00
C TRP A 111 -35.66 24.28 2.13
N ALA A 112 -35.43 23.29 3.00
CA ALA A 112 -36.27 23.04 4.18
C ALA A 112 -36.22 24.22 5.16
N LEU A 113 -35.04 24.80 5.39
CA LEU A 113 -34.85 25.96 6.25
C LEU A 113 -35.61 27.20 5.69
N LEU A 114 -35.50 27.44 4.38
CA LEU A 114 -36.23 28.55 3.71
C LEU A 114 -37.76 28.38 3.82
N ALA A 115 -38.27 27.16 3.65
CA ALA A 115 -39.70 26.87 3.80
C ALA A 115 -40.18 27.14 5.23
N LEU A 116 -39.37 26.72 6.23
CA LEU A 116 -39.71 26.95 7.65
C LEU A 116 -39.67 28.44 8.01
N LEU A 117 -38.71 29.20 7.48
CA LEU A 117 -38.69 30.66 7.68
C LEU A 117 -39.90 31.34 7.03
N LEU A 118 -40.29 30.89 5.83
CA LEU A 118 -41.45 31.42 5.14
C LEU A 118 -42.75 31.15 5.93
N GLU A 119 -42.91 29.94 6.47
CA GLU A 119 -44.01 29.57 7.33
C GLU A 119 -44.10 30.47 8.57
N LEU A 120 -42.98 30.68 9.26
CA LEU A 120 -42.92 31.55 10.43
C LEU A 120 -43.30 33.00 10.09
N LEU A 121 -42.88 33.52 8.95
CA LEU A 121 -43.22 34.85 8.47
C LEU A 121 -44.69 34.97 8.14
N LEU A 122 -45.26 33.99 7.44
CA LEU A 122 -46.68 33.95 7.13
C LEU A 122 -47.54 33.86 8.40
N ASN A 123 -47.14 33.01 9.34
CA ASN A 123 -47.82 32.85 10.61
C ASN A 123 -47.80 34.16 11.42
N TRP A 124 -46.65 34.86 11.46
CA TRP A 124 -46.51 36.16 12.10
C TRP A 124 -47.41 37.23 11.43
N PHE A 125 -47.44 37.25 10.09
CA PHE A 125 -48.13 38.31 9.34
C PHE A 125 -49.64 38.09 9.27
N VAL A 126 -50.08 36.82 9.16
CA VAL A 126 -51.51 36.45 9.02
C VAL A 126 -52.19 36.39 10.39
N ILE A 127 -51.58 35.70 11.38
CA ILE A 127 -52.24 35.53 12.70
C ILE A 127 -52.27 36.85 13.48
N ARG A 128 -51.27 37.72 13.31
CA ARG A 128 -51.24 38.99 14.00
C ARG A 128 -52.17 40.03 13.42
N ARG A 129 -52.84 39.74 12.27
CA ARG A 129 -53.84 40.63 11.63
C ARG A 129 -55.28 40.18 11.81
N LEU A 130 -55.54 39.09 12.46
CA LEU A 130 -56.90 38.70 12.83
C LEU A 130 -57.18 39.28 14.23
N PRO A 131 -58.16 40.17 14.35
CA PRO A 131 -58.62 40.73 15.62
C PRO A 131 -59.26 39.65 16.50
#